data_4bfb80d44366f192e3d9d39c5d945808
#
_entry.id   4bfb80d44366f192e3d9d39c5d945808
#
_cell.length_a   1.000
_cell.length_b   1.000
_cell.length_c   1.000
_cell.angle_alpha   90.00
_cell.angle_beta   90.00
_cell.angle_gamma   90.00
#
_symmetry.space_group_name_H-M   'P 1'
#
loop_
_entity.id
_entity.type
_entity.pdbx_description
1 polymer ?
#
loop_
_entity_poly.entity_id
_entity_poly.type
_entity_poly.pdbx_seq_one_letter_code
_entity_poly.pdbx_strand_id
1 'polypeptide(L)'
;DEEDVLPEAVAAPLVVEFTEEEIDVPDSDPLSSAEPRPEIELPRGRPTPANRARVVTVMNQKGGVGKTTTVINVATHLALNGVRVLVVDCDQQGNCATGLGIDKSRVKHTTRTLFTEPEQAASCRHATAVPGLHLIVGERALVGLEQELSTRLGRERCLTEGLEALLPHYDLILLDTAPSLGLVTINALVASDGVLVPVQTEFFALEGVAMLSSTIREVRRRLNPDLGFDGVMMTMHAPTLLNGQVQGQLKETFDDLIVEPPIRRNIKLAEAPSEGIPIHIHAPESNGGKDYRELAVNLAQRWNLTLE
;
A
#
# COMPACT_ATOMS: atom_id res chain seq x y z
N ASP A 1 26.32 71.28 0.23
CA ASP A 1 25.52 70.02 0.24
C ASP A 1 26.38 68.90 -0.34
N GLU A 2 27.11 68.23 0.55
CA GLU A 2 28.02 67.12 0.23
C GLU A 2 27.24 65.81 0.29
N GLU A 3 27.16 65.15 -0.80
CA GLU A 3 26.64 63.76 -0.88
C GLU A 3 27.74 62.79 -0.46
N ASP A 4 27.52 62.13 0.64
CA ASP A 4 28.35 61.05 1.19
C ASP A 4 28.08 59.74 0.40
N VAL A 5 29.00 59.43 -0.53
CA VAL A 5 28.99 58.16 -1.27
C VAL A 5 29.79 57.12 -0.48
N LEU A 6 29.12 56.13 0.10
CA LEU A 6 29.75 54.97 0.70
C LEU A 6 30.30 54.04 -0.39
N PRO A 7 31.51 53.48 -0.24
CA PRO A 7 32.06 52.54 -1.23
C PRO A 7 31.44 51.14 -1.10
N GLU A 8 30.98 50.62 -2.20
CA GLU A 8 30.58 49.20 -2.36
C GLU A 8 31.79 48.28 -2.08
N ALA A 9 31.70 47.50 -1.02
CA ALA A 9 32.62 46.39 -0.76
C ALA A 9 32.23 45.21 -1.64
N VAL A 10 32.94 45.00 -2.74
CA VAL A 10 32.85 43.78 -3.56
C VAL A 10 33.47 42.63 -2.74
N ALA A 11 32.63 41.75 -2.22
CA ALA A 11 33.07 40.51 -1.58
C ALA A 11 33.62 39.57 -2.67
N ALA A 12 34.90 39.21 -2.53
CA ALA A 12 35.51 38.18 -3.36
C ALA A 12 34.87 36.82 -3.10
N PRO A 13 34.70 35.96 -4.12
CA PRO A 13 34.15 34.63 -3.92
C PRO A 13 35.11 33.76 -3.10
N LEU A 14 34.59 33.15 -2.02
CA LEU A 14 35.30 32.14 -1.26
C LEU A 14 35.51 30.92 -2.17
N VAL A 15 36.72 30.73 -2.66
CA VAL A 15 37.16 29.50 -3.31
C VAL A 15 37.45 28.49 -2.21
N VAL A 16 36.59 27.51 -2.01
CA VAL A 16 36.84 26.35 -1.15
C VAL A 16 37.63 25.36 -1.99
N GLU A 17 38.94 25.28 -1.79
CA GLU A 17 39.75 24.18 -2.33
C GLU A 17 39.41 22.90 -1.55
N PHE A 18 38.76 21.95 -2.24
CA PHE A 18 38.64 20.59 -1.74
C PHE A 18 39.96 19.87 -1.99
N THR A 19 40.72 19.62 -0.94
CA THR A 19 41.81 18.66 -1.00
C THR A 19 41.19 17.27 -1.10
N GLU A 20 41.51 16.52 -2.14
CA GLU A 20 41.23 15.08 -2.24
C GLU A 20 42.10 14.35 -1.18
N GLU A 21 41.60 14.26 0.06
CA GLU A 21 42.08 13.21 0.96
C GLU A 21 41.54 11.89 0.44
N GLU A 22 42.42 10.96 0.07
CA GLU A 22 42.07 9.58 -0.22
C GLU A 22 41.33 9.00 0.98
N ILE A 23 39.98 8.90 0.85
CA ILE A 23 39.17 8.18 1.82
C ILE A 23 39.51 6.70 1.61
N ASP A 24 40.31 6.15 2.54
CA ASP A 24 40.57 4.73 2.64
C ASP A 24 39.22 4.00 2.89
N VAL A 25 38.59 3.56 1.80
CA VAL A 25 37.37 2.78 1.86
C VAL A 25 37.77 1.37 2.26
N PRO A 26 37.45 0.89 3.47
CA PRO A 26 37.80 -0.46 3.86
C PRO A 26 37.11 -1.44 2.89
N ASP A 27 37.91 -2.38 2.37
CA ASP A 27 37.51 -3.44 1.42
C ASP A 27 36.61 -4.51 2.08
N SER A 28 35.91 -4.14 3.13
CA SER A 28 34.92 -4.95 3.83
C SER A 28 33.54 -4.60 3.30
N ASP A 29 32.90 -5.56 2.64
CA ASP A 29 31.49 -5.52 2.30
C ASP A 29 30.68 -5.07 3.55
N PRO A 30 30.06 -3.88 3.55
CA PRO A 30 29.33 -3.35 4.73
C PRO A 30 28.14 -4.24 5.13
N LEU A 31 27.80 -5.25 4.31
CA LEU A 31 26.77 -6.25 4.59
C LEU A 31 27.32 -7.52 5.23
N SER A 32 28.65 -7.68 5.32
CA SER A 32 29.32 -8.89 5.83
C SER A 32 29.39 -9.00 7.37
N SER A 33 29.17 -7.93 8.11
CA SER A 33 29.15 -7.90 9.59
C SER A 33 27.73 -7.92 10.18
N ALA A 34 26.77 -8.50 9.47
CA ALA A 34 25.40 -8.55 9.92
C ALA A 34 25.29 -9.40 11.18
N GLU A 35 24.81 -8.79 12.29
CA GLU A 35 24.25 -9.50 13.44
C GLU A 35 23.25 -10.57 12.95
N PRO A 36 23.05 -11.68 13.70
CA PRO A 36 22.11 -12.72 13.30
C PRO A 36 20.76 -12.08 12.96
N ARG A 37 20.32 -12.24 11.72
CA ARG A 37 19.09 -11.66 11.18
C ARG A 37 17.94 -12.11 12.08
N PRO A 38 17.06 -11.19 12.52
CA PRO A 38 15.89 -11.59 13.28
C PRO A 38 15.07 -12.59 12.46
N GLU A 39 14.77 -13.73 13.05
CA GLU A 39 13.91 -14.75 12.44
C GLU A 39 12.51 -14.13 12.27
N ILE A 40 12.14 -13.82 11.01
CA ILE A 40 10.88 -13.16 10.69
C ILE A 40 9.83 -14.26 10.50
N GLU A 41 9.21 -14.69 11.59
CA GLU A 41 8.06 -15.56 11.51
C GLU A 41 6.82 -14.81 11.02
N LEU A 42 6.38 -15.12 9.80
CA LEU A 42 5.15 -14.58 9.22
C LEU A 42 4.04 -15.64 9.23
N PRO A 43 2.92 -15.35 9.90
CA PRO A 43 1.84 -16.32 10.02
C PRO A 43 1.10 -16.50 8.71
N ARG A 44 0.85 -17.73 8.29
CA ARG A 44 -0.10 -18.03 7.22
C ARG A 44 -1.52 -17.89 7.75
N GLY A 45 -2.39 -17.21 6.99
CA GLY A 45 -3.81 -17.08 7.31
C GLY A 45 -4.58 -18.36 7.07
N ARG A 46 -5.81 -18.41 7.54
CA ARG A 46 -6.76 -19.47 7.20
C ARG A 46 -7.33 -19.25 5.79
N PRO A 47 -7.75 -20.33 5.10
CA PRO A 47 -8.50 -20.18 3.87
C PRO A 47 -9.77 -19.38 4.08
N THR A 48 -10.08 -18.46 3.16
CA THR A 48 -11.34 -17.71 3.20
C THR A 48 -12.51 -18.66 2.92
N PRO A 49 -13.61 -18.61 3.67
CA PRO A 49 -14.80 -19.38 3.36
C PRO A 49 -15.35 -19.07 1.96
N ALA A 50 -15.78 -20.08 1.23
CA ALA A 50 -16.24 -19.96 -0.17
C ALA A 50 -17.49 -19.07 -0.37
N ASN A 51 -18.20 -18.73 0.69
CA ASN A 51 -19.46 -17.99 0.64
C ASN A 51 -19.32 -16.48 0.94
N ARG A 52 -18.10 -15.96 1.03
CA ARG A 52 -17.85 -14.53 1.25
C ARG A 52 -16.58 -14.05 0.54
N ALA A 53 -16.49 -12.74 0.35
CA ALA A 53 -15.27 -12.10 -0.14
C ALA A 53 -14.06 -12.42 0.72
N ARG A 54 -12.90 -12.58 0.08
CA ARG A 54 -11.61 -12.45 0.74
C ARG A 54 -11.33 -10.97 1.01
N VAL A 55 -10.90 -10.65 2.21
CA VAL A 55 -10.52 -9.29 2.60
C VAL A 55 -9.01 -9.22 2.76
N VAL A 56 -8.36 -8.33 2.02
CA VAL A 56 -6.90 -8.16 2.04
C VAL A 56 -6.54 -6.70 2.30
N THR A 57 -5.74 -6.46 3.34
CA THR A 57 -5.16 -5.14 3.62
C THR A 57 -3.85 -4.97 2.86
N VAL A 58 -3.72 -3.88 2.11
CA VAL A 58 -2.46 -3.46 1.50
C VAL A 58 -1.83 -2.39 2.37
N MET A 59 -0.71 -2.70 3.03
CA MET A 59 -0.12 -1.80 4.01
C MET A 59 1.41 -1.72 3.97
N ASN A 60 1.91 -0.57 4.32
CA ASN A 60 3.31 -0.32 4.70
C ASN A 60 3.37 1.01 5.44
N GLN A 61 4.16 1.10 6.50
CA GLN A 61 4.34 2.34 7.28
C GLN A 61 5.11 3.42 6.52
N LYS A 62 5.88 3.05 5.50
CA LYS A 62 6.57 4.01 4.63
C LYS A 62 5.58 4.62 3.65
N GLY A 63 5.55 5.95 3.57
CA GLY A 63 4.83 6.69 2.55
C GLY A 63 5.44 6.50 1.16
N GLY A 64 4.61 6.58 0.11
CA GLY A 64 5.10 6.57 -1.28
C GLY A 64 5.55 5.22 -1.82
N VAL A 65 5.39 4.10 -1.10
CA VAL A 65 5.81 2.76 -1.58
C VAL A 65 4.87 2.13 -2.62
N GLY A 66 3.83 2.83 -3.06
CA GLY A 66 2.92 2.34 -4.09
C GLY A 66 1.72 1.54 -3.56
N LYS A 67 1.29 1.70 -2.30
CA LYS A 67 0.10 1.02 -1.74
C LYS A 67 -1.14 1.26 -2.60
N THR A 68 -1.58 2.50 -2.70
CA THR A 68 -2.75 2.93 -3.48
C THR A 68 -2.64 2.53 -4.95
N THR A 69 -1.45 2.72 -5.55
CA THR A 69 -1.19 2.30 -6.95
C THR A 69 -1.40 0.80 -7.12
N THR A 70 -0.93 0.01 -6.16
CA THR A 70 -1.11 -1.46 -6.16
C THR A 70 -2.58 -1.83 -6.03
N VAL A 71 -3.28 -1.25 -5.04
CA VAL A 71 -4.72 -1.50 -4.84
C VAL A 71 -5.52 -1.22 -6.10
N ILE A 72 -5.35 -0.04 -6.70
CA ILE A 72 -6.07 0.36 -7.91
C ILE A 72 -5.79 -0.60 -9.07
N ASN A 73 -4.52 -0.89 -9.35
CA ASN A 73 -4.17 -1.65 -10.54
C ASN A 73 -4.43 -3.15 -10.41
N VAL A 74 -4.21 -3.75 -9.23
CA VAL A 74 -4.60 -5.14 -8.97
C VAL A 74 -6.13 -5.28 -9.04
N ALA A 75 -6.89 -4.40 -8.34
CA ALA A 75 -8.34 -4.42 -8.37
C ALA A 75 -8.90 -4.30 -9.80
N THR A 76 -8.33 -3.38 -10.58
CA THR A 76 -8.76 -3.17 -11.98
C THR A 76 -8.52 -4.40 -12.84
N HIS A 77 -7.31 -4.99 -12.76
CA HIS A 77 -7.01 -6.17 -13.58
C HIS A 77 -7.91 -7.35 -13.23
N LEU A 78 -8.12 -7.60 -11.95
CA LEU A 78 -8.99 -8.68 -11.50
C LEU A 78 -10.45 -8.46 -11.92
N ALA A 79 -10.95 -7.22 -11.81
CA ALA A 79 -12.31 -6.89 -12.22
C ALA A 79 -12.52 -7.04 -13.73
N LEU A 80 -11.53 -6.63 -14.55
CA LEU A 80 -11.55 -6.83 -16.01
C LEU A 80 -11.54 -8.31 -16.42
N ASN A 81 -11.19 -9.24 -15.51
CA ASN A 81 -11.19 -10.68 -15.70
C ASN A 81 -12.25 -11.38 -14.81
N GLY A 82 -13.40 -10.73 -14.63
CA GLY A 82 -14.62 -11.34 -14.07
C GLY A 82 -14.72 -11.37 -12.54
N VAL A 83 -13.69 -10.97 -11.78
CA VAL A 83 -13.73 -10.93 -10.31
C VAL A 83 -14.54 -9.73 -9.83
N ARG A 84 -15.49 -9.93 -8.91
CA ARG A 84 -16.24 -8.83 -8.27
C ARG A 84 -15.38 -8.22 -7.16
N VAL A 85 -14.87 -7.01 -7.38
CA VAL A 85 -13.91 -6.37 -6.48
C VAL A 85 -14.50 -5.12 -5.83
N LEU A 86 -14.30 -5.00 -4.52
CA LEU A 86 -14.53 -3.77 -3.77
C LEU A 86 -13.19 -3.23 -3.27
N VAL A 87 -12.90 -1.98 -3.55
CA VAL A 87 -11.82 -1.23 -2.89
C VAL A 87 -12.43 -0.38 -1.78
N VAL A 88 -11.83 -0.41 -0.59
CA VAL A 88 -12.16 0.47 0.52
C VAL A 88 -10.94 1.32 0.82
N ASP A 89 -11.05 2.62 0.56
CA ASP A 89 -9.98 3.57 0.80
C ASP A 89 -10.00 4.01 2.27
N CYS A 90 -9.08 3.48 3.05
CA CYS A 90 -8.88 3.78 4.48
C CYS A 90 -7.82 4.88 4.70
N ASP A 91 -7.35 5.54 3.63
CA ASP A 91 -6.46 6.70 3.74
C ASP A 91 -7.28 8.00 3.72
N GLN A 92 -6.97 8.90 4.66
CA GLN A 92 -7.55 10.24 4.73
C GLN A 92 -7.35 11.08 3.47
N GLN A 93 -6.36 10.74 2.64
CA GLN A 93 -6.09 11.44 1.39
C GLN A 93 -7.12 11.09 0.29
N GLY A 94 -7.75 9.93 0.36
CA GLY A 94 -8.75 9.47 -0.60
C GLY A 94 -8.20 9.33 -2.02
N ASN A 95 -6.97 8.84 -2.17
CA ASN A 95 -6.27 8.79 -3.45
C ASN A 95 -6.84 7.74 -4.42
N CYS A 96 -7.52 6.70 -3.90
CA CYS A 96 -8.21 5.72 -4.75
C CYS A 96 -9.29 6.38 -5.61
N ALA A 97 -10.03 7.35 -5.07
CA ALA A 97 -11.04 8.08 -5.84
C ALA A 97 -10.42 8.84 -7.03
N THR A 98 -9.30 9.50 -6.80
CA THR A 98 -8.57 10.21 -7.86
C THR A 98 -8.10 9.24 -8.95
N GLY A 99 -7.48 8.12 -8.57
CA GLY A 99 -6.94 7.15 -9.54
C GLY A 99 -8.01 6.32 -10.27
N LEU A 100 -9.26 6.32 -9.79
CA LEU A 100 -10.40 5.63 -10.42
C LEU A 100 -11.43 6.62 -11.03
N GLY A 101 -11.11 7.92 -11.09
CA GLY A 101 -11.93 8.93 -11.73
C GLY A 101 -13.25 9.25 -11.03
N ILE A 102 -13.33 9.04 -9.70
CA ILE A 102 -14.53 9.36 -8.91
C ILE A 102 -14.43 10.78 -8.36
N ASP A 103 -15.43 11.58 -8.63
CA ASP A 103 -15.59 12.94 -8.10
C ASP A 103 -15.98 12.91 -6.62
N LYS A 104 -15.01 13.15 -5.74
CA LYS A 104 -15.20 13.16 -4.27
C LYS A 104 -16.28 14.15 -3.80
N SER A 105 -16.51 15.23 -4.56
CA SER A 105 -17.51 16.26 -4.17
C SER A 105 -18.96 15.77 -4.22
N ARG A 106 -19.21 14.69 -4.96
CA ARG A 106 -20.53 14.06 -5.10
C ARG A 106 -20.74 12.87 -4.18
N VAL A 107 -19.72 12.47 -3.42
CA VAL A 107 -19.81 11.32 -2.51
C VAL A 107 -20.41 11.76 -1.18
N LYS A 108 -21.48 11.08 -0.75
CA LYS A 108 -22.17 11.37 0.52
C LYS A 108 -21.80 10.37 1.62
N HIS A 109 -21.65 9.10 1.27
CA HIS A 109 -21.32 8.01 2.19
C HIS A 109 -19.92 7.49 1.85
N THR A 110 -19.05 7.50 2.83
CA THR A 110 -17.61 7.28 2.68
C THR A 110 -17.14 6.13 3.57
N THR A 111 -15.85 5.88 3.60
CA THR A 111 -15.27 4.92 4.54
C THR A 111 -15.60 5.28 5.99
N ARG A 112 -15.68 6.58 6.35
CA ARG A 112 -16.12 6.98 7.70
C ARG A 112 -17.51 6.43 8.03
N THR A 113 -18.44 6.45 7.08
CA THR A 113 -19.80 5.90 7.26
C THR A 113 -19.76 4.43 7.63
N LEU A 114 -18.85 3.62 7.05
CA LEU A 114 -18.70 2.20 7.43
C LEU A 114 -18.34 2.02 8.92
N PHE A 115 -17.58 2.95 9.50
CA PHE A 115 -17.17 2.88 10.90
C PHE A 115 -18.27 3.32 11.86
N THR A 116 -19.10 4.27 11.44
CA THR A 116 -20.07 4.94 12.34
C THR A 116 -21.51 4.46 12.14
N GLU A 117 -21.86 4.01 10.94
CA GLU A 117 -23.22 3.70 10.50
C GLU A 117 -23.21 2.43 9.61
N PRO A 118 -22.85 1.24 10.17
CA PRO A 118 -22.65 0.02 9.39
C PRO A 118 -23.90 -0.42 8.59
N GLU A 119 -25.10 -0.04 9.03
CA GLU A 119 -26.34 -0.28 8.31
C GLU A 119 -26.43 0.46 6.97
N GLN A 120 -25.65 1.49 6.77
CA GLN A 120 -25.56 2.24 5.51
C GLN A 120 -24.47 1.72 4.56
N ALA A 121 -23.81 0.61 4.85
CA ALA A 121 -22.71 0.05 4.06
C ALA A 121 -23.02 -0.06 2.56
N ALA A 122 -24.23 -0.46 2.21
CA ALA A 122 -24.66 -0.56 0.82
C ALA A 122 -24.63 0.78 0.08
N SER A 123 -24.90 1.89 0.77
CA SER A 123 -24.91 3.24 0.21
C SER A 123 -23.51 3.83 0.03
N CYS A 124 -22.49 3.26 0.67
CA CYS A 124 -21.09 3.71 0.56
C CYS A 124 -20.43 3.30 -0.77
N ARG A 125 -21.02 2.35 -1.52
CA ARG A 125 -20.43 1.79 -2.73
C ARG A 125 -20.63 2.72 -3.93
N HIS A 126 -19.55 3.06 -4.60
CA HIS A 126 -19.55 3.83 -5.83
C HIS A 126 -19.04 2.98 -6.98
N ALA A 127 -19.83 2.87 -8.05
CA ALA A 127 -19.41 2.21 -9.27
C ALA A 127 -18.27 3.02 -9.90
N THR A 128 -17.25 2.33 -10.42
CA THR A 128 -16.18 2.93 -11.20
C THR A 128 -16.45 2.80 -12.70
N ALA A 129 -15.58 3.35 -13.54
CA ALA A 129 -15.62 3.13 -14.98
C ALA A 129 -15.24 1.67 -15.38
N VAL A 130 -14.70 0.88 -14.44
CA VAL A 130 -14.31 -0.51 -14.64
C VAL A 130 -15.47 -1.43 -14.20
N PRO A 131 -16.06 -2.21 -15.10
CA PRO A 131 -17.12 -3.16 -14.74
C PRO A 131 -16.66 -4.13 -13.64
N GLY A 132 -17.51 -4.42 -12.67
CA GLY A 132 -17.18 -5.32 -11.55
C GLY A 132 -16.34 -4.70 -10.43
N LEU A 133 -15.84 -3.44 -10.61
CA LEU A 133 -15.07 -2.72 -9.60
C LEU A 133 -15.88 -1.62 -8.95
N HIS A 134 -16.01 -1.68 -7.62
CA HIS A 134 -16.60 -0.62 -6.82
C HIS A 134 -15.55 -0.01 -5.87
N LEU A 135 -15.79 1.25 -5.47
CA LEU A 135 -14.96 1.96 -4.51
C LEU A 135 -15.83 2.50 -3.35
N ILE A 136 -15.34 2.37 -2.12
CA ILE A 136 -15.75 3.17 -0.98
C ILE A 136 -14.67 4.20 -0.73
N VAL A 137 -15.05 5.48 -0.79
CA VAL A 137 -14.12 6.60 -0.87
C VAL A 137 -13.59 6.97 0.51
N GLY A 138 -12.27 7.09 0.64
CA GLY A 138 -11.60 7.67 1.81
C GLY A 138 -11.76 9.19 1.86
N GLU A 139 -11.80 9.72 3.07
CA GLU A 139 -11.99 11.15 3.28
C GLU A 139 -11.17 11.71 4.45
N ARG A 140 -10.94 13.03 4.44
CA ARG A 140 -10.16 13.71 5.46
C ARG A 140 -10.72 13.55 6.88
N ALA A 141 -12.04 13.35 7.01
CA ALA A 141 -12.70 13.16 8.31
C ALA A 141 -12.26 11.88 9.05
N LEU A 142 -11.61 10.91 8.36
CA LEU A 142 -11.00 9.75 9.01
C LEU A 142 -9.95 10.12 10.07
N VAL A 143 -9.33 11.31 9.99
CA VAL A 143 -8.39 11.82 11.03
C VAL A 143 -9.05 11.91 12.39
N GLY A 144 -10.32 12.34 12.45
CA GLY A 144 -11.07 12.51 13.70
C GLY A 144 -11.69 11.25 14.26
N LEU A 145 -11.66 10.16 13.49
CA LEU A 145 -12.39 8.93 13.81
C LEU A 145 -11.90 8.27 15.10
N GLU A 146 -10.58 8.33 15.37
CA GLU A 146 -10.00 7.79 16.60
C GLU A 146 -10.56 8.48 17.85
N GLN A 147 -10.73 9.78 17.82
CA GLN A 147 -11.32 10.54 18.91
C GLN A 147 -12.83 10.26 19.03
N GLU A 148 -13.54 10.20 17.92
CA GLU A 148 -14.97 9.90 17.86
C GLU A 148 -15.30 8.52 18.45
N LEU A 149 -14.50 7.52 18.14
CA LEU A 149 -14.67 6.15 18.60
C LEU A 149 -13.96 5.86 19.94
N SER A 150 -13.34 6.84 20.58
CA SER A 150 -12.51 6.64 21.77
C SER A 150 -13.22 5.93 22.92
N THR A 151 -14.52 6.18 23.09
CA THR A 151 -15.37 5.58 24.15
C THR A 151 -16.16 4.34 23.70
N ARG A 152 -16.10 3.99 22.39
CA ARG A 152 -16.82 2.83 21.85
C ARG A 152 -16.12 1.54 22.25
N LEU A 153 -16.86 0.63 22.87
CA LEU A 153 -16.37 -0.73 23.11
C LEU A 153 -16.24 -1.49 21.79
N GLY A 154 -15.12 -2.19 21.60
CA GLY A 154 -14.86 -2.91 20.36
C GLY A 154 -14.54 -2.01 19.17
N ARG A 155 -14.07 -0.77 19.39
CA ARG A 155 -13.72 0.21 18.35
C ARG A 155 -12.75 -0.32 17.30
N GLU A 156 -12.01 -1.36 17.62
CA GLU A 156 -11.08 -2.05 16.71
C GLU A 156 -11.80 -2.95 15.69
N ARG A 157 -13.11 -3.17 15.84
CA ARG A 157 -13.97 -4.03 14.99
C ARG A 157 -15.00 -3.28 14.16
N CYS A 158 -15.03 -1.96 14.23
CA CYS A 158 -16.02 -1.14 13.53
C CYS A 158 -16.04 -1.38 12.03
N LEU A 159 -14.84 -1.53 11.39
CA LEU A 159 -14.77 -1.82 9.97
C LEU A 159 -15.25 -3.25 9.66
N THR A 160 -14.98 -4.21 10.53
CA THR A 160 -15.50 -5.59 10.37
C THR A 160 -17.03 -5.57 10.32
N GLU A 161 -17.67 -4.86 11.26
CA GLU A 161 -19.14 -4.68 11.31
C GLU A 161 -19.63 -3.97 10.03
N GLY A 162 -18.93 -2.91 9.59
CA GLY A 162 -19.30 -2.17 8.37
C GLY A 162 -19.18 -2.98 7.09
N LEU A 163 -18.28 -3.97 7.03
CA LEU A 163 -18.09 -4.82 5.86
C LEU A 163 -19.02 -6.04 5.83
N GLU A 164 -19.62 -6.42 6.95
CA GLU A 164 -20.38 -7.69 7.07
C GLU A 164 -21.47 -7.85 6.00
N ALA A 165 -22.27 -6.80 5.77
CA ALA A 165 -23.32 -6.80 4.76
C ALA A 165 -22.78 -6.80 3.31
N LEU A 166 -21.52 -6.47 3.10
CA LEU A 166 -20.90 -6.38 1.78
C LEU A 166 -20.20 -7.68 1.36
N LEU A 167 -19.73 -8.47 2.33
CA LEU A 167 -18.96 -9.70 2.08
C LEU A 167 -19.59 -10.67 1.07
N PRO A 168 -20.93 -10.92 1.06
CA PRO A 168 -21.54 -11.86 0.11
C PRO A 168 -21.63 -11.34 -1.34
N HIS A 169 -21.40 -10.05 -1.56
CA HIS A 169 -21.58 -9.41 -2.87
C HIS A 169 -20.31 -9.34 -3.70
N TYR A 170 -19.16 -9.65 -3.12
CA TYR A 170 -17.85 -9.57 -3.76
C TYR A 170 -17.09 -10.89 -3.63
N ASP A 171 -16.07 -11.03 -4.46
CA ASP A 171 -15.09 -12.13 -4.39
C ASP A 171 -13.84 -11.66 -3.64
N LEU A 172 -13.51 -10.36 -3.79
CA LEU A 172 -12.36 -9.72 -3.15
C LEU A 172 -12.71 -8.32 -2.63
N ILE A 173 -12.24 -8.00 -1.43
CA ILE A 173 -12.23 -6.64 -0.86
C ILE A 173 -10.78 -6.26 -0.58
N LEU A 174 -10.31 -5.17 -1.19
CA LEU A 174 -8.98 -4.61 -0.94
C LEU A 174 -9.09 -3.35 -0.08
N LEU A 175 -8.35 -3.33 1.03
CA LEU A 175 -8.29 -2.19 1.93
C LEU A 175 -6.99 -1.43 1.68
N ASP A 176 -7.08 -0.20 1.16
CA ASP A 176 -5.93 0.71 1.01
C ASP A 176 -5.71 1.47 2.32
N THR A 177 -4.49 1.49 2.86
CA THR A 177 -4.22 2.10 4.17
C THR A 177 -3.26 3.26 4.11
N ALA A 178 -3.44 4.22 5.03
CA ALA A 178 -2.46 5.26 5.29
C ALA A 178 -1.13 4.67 5.83
N PRO A 179 -0.01 5.41 5.75
CA PRO A 179 1.27 4.95 6.27
C PRO A 179 1.37 4.97 7.81
N SER A 180 0.27 5.18 8.53
CA SER A 180 0.21 5.23 9.99
C SER A 180 -0.42 3.97 10.57
N LEU A 181 -0.07 3.64 11.83
CA LEU A 181 -0.67 2.53 12.60
C LEU A 181 -1.79 3.04 13.54
N GLY A 182 -2.58 4.01 13.10
CA GLY A 182 -3.75 4.49 13.86
C GLY A 182 -4.92 3.51 13.89
N LEU A 183 -6.00 3.89 14.56
CA LEU A 183 -7.19 3.05 14.75
C LEU A 183 -7.79 2.53 13.43
N VAL A 184 -7.76 3.35 12.36
CA VAL A 184 -8.27 2.95 11.02
C VAL A 184 -7.47 1.78 10.45
N THR A 185 -6.13 1.86 10.52
CA THR A 185 -5.25 0.77 10.04
C THR A 185 -5.39 -0.49 10.88
N ILE A 186 -5.53 -0.36 12.21
CA ILE A 186 -5.82 -1.51 13.08
C ILE A 186 -7.14 -2.16 12.71
N ASN A 187 -8.20 -1.38 12.47
CA ASN A 187 -9.48 -1.90 11.99
C ASN A 187 -9.36 -2.64 10.65
N ALA A 188 -8.56 -2.11 9.71
CA ALA A 188 -8.30 -2.79 8.44
C ALA A 188 -7.67 -4.17 8.67
N LEU A 189 -6.66 -4.27 9.55
CA LEU A 189 -6.04 -5.55 9.90
C LEU A 189 -7.01 -6.50 10.61
N VAL A 190 -7.86 -5.98 11.49
CA VAL A 190 -8.85 -6.78 12.22
C VAL A 190 -9.93 -7.34 11.27
N ALA A 191 -10.30 -6.60 10.24
CA ALA A 191 -11.29 -6.99 9.24
C ALA A 191 -10.72 -7.94 8.16
N SER A 192 -9.40 -8.14 8.09
CA SER A 192 -8.75 -8.83 6.98
C SER A 192 -8.48 -10.30 7.22
N ASP A 193 -8.49 -11.07 6.11
CA ASP A 193 -7.99 -12.44 6.04
C ASP A 193 -6.47 -12.47 5.82
N GLY A 194 -5.92 -11.44 5.13
CA GLY A 194 -4.52 -11.39 4.80
C GLY A 194 -3.97 -9.97 4.62
N VAL A 195 -2.65 -9.89 4.60
CA VAL A 195 -1.89 -8.64 4.43
C VAL A 195 -0.93 -8.77 3.27
N LEU A 196 -1.01 -7.85 2.31
CA LEU A 196 -0.05 -7.68 1.22
C LEU A 196 0.82 -6.45 1.50
N VAL A 197 2.14 -6.60 1.41
CA VAL A 197 3.11 -5.56 1.77
C VAL A 197 3.90 -5.10 0.55
N PRO A 198 3.56 -3.96 -0.08
CA PRO A 198 4.39 -3.32 -1.09
C PRO A 198 5.65 -2.74 -0.45
N VAL A 199 6.83 -3.02 -1.03
CA VAL A 199 8.14 -2.60 -0.52
C VAL A 199 8.97 -2.04 -1.67
N GLN A 200 9.56 -0.85 -1.49
CA GLN A 200 10.58 -0.36 -2.41
C GLN A 200 11.88 -1.13 -2.20
N THR A 201 12.59 -1.45 -3.30
CA THR A 201 13.89 -2.11 -3.24
C THR A 201 15.00 -1.14 -2.83
N GLU A 202 14.93 -0.65 -1.57
CA GLU A 202 15.87 0.27 -0.95
C GLU A 202 16.52 -0.35 0.30
N PHE A 203 17.62 0.22 0.76
CA PHE A 203 18.46 -0.32 1.83
C PHE A 203 17.70 -0.74 3.09
N PHE A 204 16.72 0.04 3.54
CA PHE A 204 15.93 -0.24 4.76
C PHE A 204 14.68 -1.10 4.52
N ALA A 205 14.56 -1.76 3.37
CA ALA A 205 13.38 -2.53 3.02
C ALA A 205 13.09 -3.67 4.00
N LEU A 206 14.11 -4.44 4.37
CA LEU A 206 14.00 -5.57 5.32
C LEU A 206 13.58 -5.14 6.72
N GLU A 207 14.17 -4.06 7.22
CA GLU A 207 13.84 -3.51 8.55
C GLU A 207 12.36 -3.07 8.59
N GLY A 208 11.90 -2.39 7.55
CA GLY A 208 10.48 -1.99 7.44
C GLY A 208 9.51 -3.15 7.47
N VAL A 209 9.82 -4.26 6.78
CA VAL A 209 8.97 -5.47 6.82
C VAL A 209 9.06 -6.18 8.17
N ALA A 210 10.24 -6.21 8.80
CA ALA A 210 10.41 -6.80 10.13
C ALA A 210 9.56 -6.07 11.20
N MET A 211 9.56 -4.73 11.19
CA MET A 211 8.69 -3.93 12.06
C MET A 211 7.20 -4.23 11.81
N LEU A 212 6.79 -4.31 10.56
CA LEU A 212 5.43 -4.65 10.17
C LEU A 212 5.02 -6.05 10.65
N SER A 213 5.91 -7.02 10.54
CA SER A 213 5.67 -8.39 10.99
C SER A 213 5.35 -8.46 12.49
N SER A 214 6.01 -7.63 13.30
CA SER A 214 5.72 -7.56 14.75
C SER A 214 4.31 -7.02 15.03
N THR A 215 3.87 -5.99 14.29
CA THR A 215 2.51 -5.44 14.38
C THR A 215 1.46 -6.47 13.97
N ILE A 216 1.68 -7.17 12.84
CA ILE A 216 0.75 -8.21 12.36
C ILE A 216 0.63 -9.33 13.40
N ARG A 217 1.73 -9.78 14.00
CA ARG A 217 1.72 -10.78 15.08
C ARG A 217 0.92 -10.30 16.29
N GLU A 218 1.06 -9.03 16.67
CA GLU A 218 0.33 -8.47 17.81
C GLU A 218 -1.17 -8.41 17.54
N VAL A 219 -1.58 -7.93 16.35
CA VAL A 219 -2.99 -7.92 15.93
C VAL A 219 -3.54 -9.35 15.89
N ARG A 220 -2.79 -10.29 15.30
CA ARG A 220 -3.19 -11.69 15.26
C ARG A 220 -3.40 -12.28 16.65
N ARG A 221 -2.49 -12.01 17.57
CA ARG A 221 -2.55 -12.56 18.92
C ARG A 221 -3.73 -12.03 19.71
N ARG A 222 -4.09 -10.75 19.55
CA ARG A 222 -5.06 -10.07 20.42
C ARG A 222 -6.42 -9.85 19.78
N LEU A 223 -6.49 -9.60 18.50
CA LEU A 223 -7.69 -9.05 17.85
C LEU A 223 -8.22 -9.93 16.71
N ASN A 224 -7.35 -10.50 15.87
CA ASN A 224 -7.72 -11.31 14.69
C ASN A 224 -6.81 -12.54 14.58
N PRO A 225 -7.12 -13.68 15.25
CA PRO A 225 -6.29 -14.89 15.22
C PRO A 225 -6.13 -15.50 13.81
N ASP A 226 -7.01 -15.19 12.90
CA ASP A 226 -7.04 -15.73 11.54
C ASP A 226 -6.26 -14.89 10.52
N LEU A 227 -5.80 -13.68 10.92
CA LEU A 227 -5.03 -12.80 10.06
C LEU A 227 -3.77 -13.51 9.53
N GLY A 228 -3.63 -13.56 8.21
CA GLY A 228 -2.47 -14.12 7.53
C GLY A 228 -1.56 -13.06 6.92
N PHE A 229 -0.40 -13.52 6.45
CA PHE A 229 0.49 -12.74 5.65
C PHE A 229 0.45 -13.26 4.21
N ASP A 230 -0.02 -12.45 3.27
CA ASP A 230 -0.24 -12.85 1.87
C ASP A 230 1.03 -12.71 1.02
N GLY A 231 1.91 -11.80 1.41
CA GLY A 231 3.21 -11.68 0.77
C GLY A 231 3.80 -10.28 0.76
N VAL A 232 5.05 -10.24 0.31
CA VAL A 232 5.81 -9.03 0.01
C VAL A 232 5.90 -8.88 -1.50
N MET A 233 5.56 -7.72 -2.02
CA MET A 233 5.75 -7.37 -3.41
C MET A 233 6.72 -6.19 -3.55
N MET A 234 7.63 -6.27 -4.50
CA MET A 234 8.61 -5.24 -4.74
C MET A 234 8.06 -4.17 -5.70
N THR A 235 8.27 -2.91 -5.34
CA THR A 235 7.83 -1.75 -6.13
C THR A 235 9.00 -0.85 -6.50
N MET A 236 8.79 0.00 -7.52
CA MET A 236 9.77 0.97 -8.01
C MET A 236 11.15 0.36 -8.29
N HIS A 237 11.15 -0.91 -8.68
CA HIS A 237 12.38 -1.62 -8.99
C HIS A 237 13.12 -0.96 -10.17
N ALA A 238 14.43 -0.79 -10.01
CA ALA A 238 15.32 -0.28 -11.04
C ALA A 238 16.50 -1.25 -11.22
N PRO A 239 17.07 -1.41 -12.43
CA PRO A 239 18.19 -2.31 -12.70
C PRO A 239 19.51 -1.71 -12.20
N THR A 240 19.62 -1.48 -10.88
CA THR A 240 20.85 -1.02 -10.22
C THR A 240 21.42 -2.13 -9.35
N LEU A 241 22.73 -2.08 -9.07
CA LEU A 241 23.38 -3.06 -8.21
C LEU A 241 22.72 -3.15 -6.84
N LEU A 242 22.45 -2.00 -6.22
CA LEU A 242 21.79 -1.93 -4.90
C LEU A 242 20.39 -2.58 -4.93
N ASN A 243 19.57 -2.27 -5.94
CA ASN A 243 18.23 -2.89 -6.06
C ASN A 243 18.33 -4.42 -6.22
N GLY A 244 19.34 -4.91 -6.98
CA GLY A 244 19.57 -6.34 -7.12
C GLY A 244 19.98 -7.03 -5.82
N GLN A 245 20.83 -6.39 -5.02
CA GLN A 245 21.24 -6.89 -3.71
C GLN A 245 20.05 -6.93 -2.73
N VAL A 246 19.26 -5.85 -2.64
CA VAL A 246 18.08 -5.81 -1.78
C VAL A 246 17.03 -6.84 -2.22
N GLN A 247 16.81 -6.99 -3.53
CA GLN A 247 15.92 -8.02 -4.07
C GLN A 247 16.38 -9.43 -3.66
N GLY A 248 17.69 -9.71 -3.77
CA GLY A 248 18.28 -10.99 -3.34
C GLY A 248 17.99 -11.25 -1.85
N GLN A 249 18.26 -10.27 -0.99
CA GLN A 249 18.01 -10.37 0.45
C GLN A 249 16.54 -10.56 0.81
N LEU A 250 15.62 -9.84 0.11
CA LEU A 250 14.17 -10.03 0.30
C LEU A 250 13.76 -11.46 -0.10
N LYS A 251 14.26 -11.98 -1.23
CA LYS A 251 13.99 -13.36 -1.68
C LYS A 251 14.52 -14.39 -0.69
N GLU A 252 15.75 -14.24 -0.22
CA GLU A 252 16.33 -15.15 0.78
C GLU A 252 15.55 -15.13 2.12
N THR A 253 15.01 -13.97 2.50
CA THR A 253 14.33 -13.81 3.80
C THR A 253 12.88 -14.26 3.75
N PHE A 254 12.16 -13.98 2.65
CA PHE A 254 10.72 -14.20 2.54
C PHE A 254 10.32 -15.35 1.61
N ASP A 255 11.25 -15.88 0.84
CA ASP A 255 11.11 -17.07 -0.03
C ASP A 255 9.74 -17.11 -0.76
N ASP A 256 8.89 -18.07 -0.44
CA ASP A 256 7.57 -18.29 -1.04
C ASP A 256 6.55 -17.17 -0.75
N LEU A 257 6.86 -16.24 0.15
CA LEU A 257 6.07 -15.04 0.44
C LEU A 257 6.36 -13.88 -0.51
N ILE A 258 7.42 -13.96 -1.33
CA ILE A 258 7.63 -12.98 -2.40
C ILE A 258 6.56 -13.16 -3.48
N VAL A 259 5.92 -12.06 -3.85
CA VAL A 259 4.97 -12.01 -4.97
C VAL A 259 5.65 -11.37 -6.16
N GLU A 260 5.90 -12.17 -7.18
CA GLU A 260 6.49 -11.75 -8.45
C GLU A 260 5.40 -11.26 -9.43
N PRO A 261 5.76 -10.45 -10.44
CA PRO A 261 7.06 -9.83 -10.66
C PRO A 261 7.23 -8.56 -9.82
N PRO A 262 8.47 -8.05 -9.64
CA PRO A 262 8.68 -6.71 -9.11
C PRO A 262 8.10 -5.66 -10.07
N ILE A 263 7.43 -4.67 -9.52
CA ILE A 263 6.91 -3.55 -10.30
C ILE A 263 8.06 -2.58 -10.62
N ARG A 264 8.42 -2.48 -11.88
CA ARG A 264 9.48 -1.59 -12.35
C ARG A 264 9.06 -0.12 -12.21
N ARG A 265 10.04 0.74 -11.93
CA ARG A 265 9.80 2.19 -11.96
C ARG A 265 9.31 2.58 -13.35
N ASN A 266 8.14 3.22 -13.43
CA ASN A 266 7.50 3.56 -14.69
C ASN A 266 6.74 4.88 -14.56
N ILE A 267 7.03 5.84 -15.45
CA ILE A 267 6.42 7.18 -15.43
C ILE A 267 4.92 7.11 -15.71
N LYS A 268 4.47 6.13 -16.52
CA LYS A 268 3.05 5.94 -16.83
C LYS A 268 2.19 5.61 -15.62
N LEU A 269 2.78 4.93 -14.60
CA LEU A 269 2.12 4.68 -13.31
C LEU A 269 1.93 5.97 -12.48
N ALA A 270 2.79 6.97 -12.67
CA ALA A 270 2.66 8.27 -12.02
C ALA A 270 1.68 9.20 -12.77
N GLU A 271 1.60 9.07 -14.10
CA GLU A 271 0.69 9.86 -14.97
C GLU A 271 -0.78 9.39 -14.86
N ALA A 272 -1.02 8.08 -14.83
CA ALA A 272 -2.36 7.49 -14.85
C ALA A 272 -3.35 8.09 -13.82
N PRO A 273 -2.98 8.32 -12.54
CA PRO A 273 -3.88 8.95 -11.57
C PRO A 273 -4.28 10.39 -11.90
N SER A 274 -3.44 11.15 -12.64
CA SER A 274 -3.77 12.52 -13.05
C SER A 274 -4.89 12.57 -14.10
N GLU A 275 -5.07 11.47 -14.84
CA GLU A 275 -6.16 11.28 -15.80
C GLU A 275 -7.37 10.56 -15.19
N GLY A 276 -7.26 10.10 -13.93
CA GLY A 276 -8.32 9.38 -13.24
C GLY A 276 -8.58 7.98 -13.80
N ILE A 277 -7.60 7.36 -14.46
CA ILE A 277 -7.74 6.03 -15.09
C ILE A 277 -6.59 5.09 -14.69
N PRO A 278 -6.87 3.80 -14.44
CA PRO A 278 -5.85 2.80 -14.10
C PRO A 278 -4.88 2.52 -15.25
N ILE A 279 -3.68 1.99 -14.91
CA ILE A 279 -2.61 1.71 -15.90
C ILE A 279 -3.07 0.76 -17.02
N HIS A 280 -3.95 -0.18 -16.72
CA HIS A 280 -4.49 -1.15 -17.69
C HIS A 280 -5.34 -0.50 -18.80
N ILE A 281 -5.82 0.72 -18.56
CA ILE A 281 -6.58 1.53 -19.54
C ILE A 281 -5.67 2.62 -20.11
N HIS A 282 -4.87 3.30 -19.26
CA HIS A 282 -4.00 4.40 -19.64
C HIS A 282 -2.84 3.95 -20.57
N ALA A 283 -2.11 2.91 -20.17
CA ALA A 283 -0.94 2.41 -20.89
C ALA A 283 -0.72 0.89 -20.65
N PRO A 284 -1.59 0.02 -21.20
CA PRO A 284 -1.58 -1.43 -20.91
C PRO A 284 -0.29 -2.14 -21.35
N GLU A 285 0.36 -1.63 -22.42
CA GLU A 285 1.59 -2.21 -22.96
C GLU A 285 2.87 -1.65 -22.33
N SER A 286 2.75 -0.66 -21.44
CA SER A 286 3.89 -0.17 -20.67
C SER A 286 4.45 -1.27 -19.72
N ASN A 287 5.69 -1.09 -19.27
CA ASN A 287 6.25 -2.00 -18.26
C ASN A 287 5.37 -2.07 -17.00
N GLY A 288 4.84 -0.93 -16.53
CA GLY A 288 3.94 -0.89 -15.38
C GLY A 288 2.63 -1.65 -15.62
N GLY A 289 2.04 -1.54 -16.82
CA GLY A 289 0.83 -2.29 -17.20
C GLY A 289 1.07 -3.80 -17.23
N LYS A 290 2.19 -4.23 -17.82
CA LYS A 290 2.59 -5.65 -17.88
C LYS A 290 2.90 -6.22 -16.51
N ASP A 291 3.68 -5.51 -15.70
CA ASP A 291 4.07 -5.95 -14.36
C ASP A 291 2.84 -6.12 -13.45
N TYR A 292 1.92 -5.13 -13.42
CA TYR A 292 0.70 -5.25 -12.62
C TYR A 292 -0.27 -6.31 -13.13
N ARG A 293 -0.31 -6.58 -14.45
CA ARG A 293 -1.09 -7.69 -15.01
C ARG A 293 -0.60 -9.02 -14.46
N GLU A 294 0.68 -9.30 -14.58
CA GLU A 294 1.29 -10.54 -14.12
C GLU A 294 1.20 -10.68 -12.60
N LEU A 295 1.49 -9.62 -11.85
CA LEU A 295 1.34 -9.58 -10.39
C LEU A 295 -0.11 -9.93 -9.97
N ALA A 296 -1.11 -9.35 -10.62
CA ALA A 296 -2.51 -9.59 -10.29
C ALA A 296 -2.93 -11.04 -10.56
N VAL A 297 -2.43 -11.66 -11.64
CA VAL A 297 -2.65 -13.10 -11.92
C VAL A 297 -2.03 -13.97 -10.81
N ASN A 298 -0.80 -13.67 -10.38
CA ASN A 298 -0.14 -14.41 -9.31
C ASN A 298 -0.85 -14.23 -7.96
N LEU A 299 -1.35 -13.04 -7.67
CA LEU A 299 -2.18 -12.78 -6.49
C LEU A 299 -3.53 -13.51 -6.56
N ALA A 300 -4.18 -13.55 -7.73
CA ALA A 300 -5.43 -14.30 -7.91
C ALA A 300 -5.23 -15.79 -7.58
N GLN A 301 -4.16 -16.42 -8.07
CA GLN A 301 -3.81 -17.80 -7.74
C GLN A 301 -3.59 -17.98 -6.23
N ARG A 302 -2.83 -17.07 -5.60
CA ARG A 302 -2.56 -17.11 -4.15
C ARG A 302 -3.83 -16.94 -3.32
N TRP A 303 -4.79 -16.17 -3.80
CA TRP A 303 -6.07 -15.92 -3.14
C TRP A 303 -7.19 -16.89 -3.55
N ASN A 304 -6.89 -17.88 -4.40
CA ASN A 304 -7.84 -18.85 -4.96
C ASN A 304 -9.03 -18.18 -5.68
N LEU A 305 -8.76 -17.09 -6.41
CA LEU A 305 -9.73 -16.42 -7.26
C LEU A 305 -9.69 -17.02 -8.68
N THR A 306 -10.85 -17.22 -9.28
CA THR A 306 -10.98 -17.67 -10.67
C THR A 306 -11.02 -16.46 -11.59
N LEU A 307 -10.19 -16.46 -12.63
CA LEU A 307 -10.19 -15.47 -13.70
C LEU A 307 -10.91 -16.03 -14.92
N GLU A 308 -11.72 -15.20 -15.61
CA GLU A 308 -12.39 -15.51 -16.88
C GLU A 308 -11.52 -15.28 -18.10
#